data_795c9405483062328892646fd2a4ff09
#
_entry.id   795c9405483062328892646fd2a4ff09
#
_cell.length_a   1.000
_cell.length_b   1.000
_cell.length_c   1.000
_cell.angle_alpha   90.00
_cell.angle_beta   90.00
_cell.angle_gamma   90.00
#
_symmetry.space_group_name_H-M   'P 1'
#
loop_
_entity.id
_entity.type
_entity.pdbx_description
1 polymer ?
#
loop_
_entity_poly.entity_id
_entity_poly.type
_entity_poly.pdbx_seq_one_letter_code
_entity_poly.pdbx_strand_id
1 'polypeptide(L)'
;MLLCEAAGCDVILVETVGVGQSEITVRSMVDFFMLVVLTGAGDDLQGIKKGIMEVADAIVVNKADGDNLPKAIVTQGEYERMIEFIRPATEGWKTHAYRCSALTGEGLLELWAVMRKFEKVTKESGAFARRRKSQTVSWVNSMIDEHLHNLFFEDPMIKGRLPAVMEAAVNGVVSPSQAVTELIRAFDIDRAAAKHYNQYK
;
A
#
# COMPACT_ATOMS: atom_id res chain seq x y z
N MET A 1 -12.69 1.08 -2.99
CA MET A 1 -12.99 -0.37 -2.92
C MET A 1 -14.36 -0.63 -2.31
N LEU A 2 -14.67 -0.24 -1.08
CA LEU A 2 -15.99 -0.50 -0.44
C LEU A 2 -17.18 -0.10 -1.28
N LEU A 3 -17.14 1.06 -1.96
CA LEU A 3 -18.22 1.49 -2.86
C LEU A 3 -18.39 0.54 -4.06
N CYS A 4 -17.29 0.01 -4.60
CA CYS A 4 -17.36 -0.98 -5.69
C CYS A 4 -17.92 -2.33 -5.20
N GLU A 5 -17.50 -2.77 -4.01
CA GLU A 5 -18.05 -3.98 -3.38
C GLU A 5 -19.55 -3.79 -3.09
N ALA A 6 -19.96 -2.65 -2.53
CA ALA A 6 -21.35 -2.31 -2.28
C ALA A 6 -22.17 -2.20 -3.57
N ALA A 7 -21.55 -1.81 -4.69
CA ALA A 7 -22.17 -1.79 -6.01
C ALA A 7 -22.28 -3.19 -6.66
N GLY A 8 -21.79 -4.25 -6.00
CA GLY A 8 -21.86 -5.63 -6.48
C GLY A 8 -20.75 -6.03 -7.44
N CYS A 9 -19.61 -5.33 -7.44
CA CYS A 9 -18.45 -5.73 -8.25
C CYS A 9 -17.78 -6.96 -7.63
N ASP A 10 -17.71 -8.07 -8.36
CA ASP A 10 -17.05 -9.31 -7.93
C ASP A 10 -15.51 -9.20 -8.01
N VAL A 11 -15.00 -8.35 -8.91
CA VAL A 11 -13.58 -8.11 -9.14
C VAL A 11 -13.32 -6.62 -9.23
N ILE A 12 -12.33 -6.17 -8.46
CA ILE A 12 -11.89 -4.77 -8.42
C ILE A 12 -10.39 -4.74 -8.72
N LEU A 13 -10.01 -4.09 -9.82
CA LEU A 13 -8.62 -3.87 -10.18
C LEU A 13 -8.17 -2.50 -9.66
N VAL A 14 -7.11 -2.52 -8.85
CA VAL A 14 -6.47 -1.30 -8.34
C VAL A 14 -5.14 -1.14 -9.06
N GLU A 15 -5.02 -0.12 -9.89
CA GLU A 15 -3.79 0.22 -10.59
C GLU A 15 -3.09 1.39 -9.90
N THR A 16 -1.77 1.29 -9.79
CA THR A 16 -0.92 2.38 -9.31
C THR A 16 0.10 2.75 -10.37
N VAL A 17 0.36 4.05 -10.50
CA VAL A 17 1.35 4.58 -11.44
C VAL A 17 2.71 4.67 -10.75
N GLY A 18 3.69 3.98 -11.33
CA GLY A 18 5.09 4.10 -10.92
C GLY A 18 5.48 3.29 -9.67
N VAL A 19 6.77 3.25 -9.43
CA VAL A 19 7.40 2.66 -8.25
C VAL A 19 7.67 3.78 -7.23
N GLY A 20 6.92 3.83 -6.17
CA GLY A 20 7.08 4.73 -5.04
C GLY A 20 6.51 4.05 -3.80
N GLN A 21 6.71 4.52 -2.61
CA GLN A 21 6.31 3.87 -1.34
C GLN A 21 4.81 3.48 -1.21
N SER A 22 4.02 3.69 -2.27
CA SER A 22 2.59 3.35 -2.36
C SER A 22 2.31 1.85 -2.52
N GLU A 23 3.30 1.04 -2.94
CA GLU A 23 3.10 -0.39 -3.22
C GLU A 23 2.77 -1.19 -1.96
N ILE A 24 3.42 -0.87 -0.83
CA ILE A 24 3.13 -1.49 0.46
C ILE A 24 1.72 -1.11 0.91
N THR A 25 1.31 0.14 0.68
CA THR A 25 -0.04 0.62 0.97
C THR A 25 -1.07 -0.13 0.13
N VAL A 26 -0.83 -0.27 -1.19
CA VAL A 26 -1.72 -1.04 -2.08
C VAL A 26 -1.80 -2.50 -1.66
N ARG A 27 -0.65 -3.12 -1.30
CA ARG A 27 -0.63 -4.48 -0.78
C ARG A 27 -1.52 -4.68 0.44
N SER A 28 -1.60 -3.68 1.31
CA SER A 28 -2.47 -3.72 2.49
C SER A 28 -3.97 -3.59 2.16
N MET A 29 -4.33 -3.24 0.93
CA MET A 29 -5.71 -3.00 0.49
C MET A 29 -6.28 -4.11 -0.40
N VAL A 30 -5.42 -4.90 -1.07
CA VAL A 30 -5.84 -5.88 -2.08
C VAL A 30 -5.70 -7.32 -1.58
N ASP A 31 -6.54 -8.21 -2.12
CA ASP A 31 -6.48 -9.64 -1.79
C ASP A 31 -5.33 -10.34 -2.51
N PHE A 32 -5.02 -9.91 -3.74
CA PHE A 32 -3.94 -10.42 -4.59
C PHE A 32 -3.12 -9.25 -5.11
N PHE A 33 -1.80 -9.30 -4.93
CA PHE A 33 -0.88 -8.26 -5.40
C PHE A 33 -0.04 -8.77 -6.56
N MET A 34 -0.24 -8.18 -7.73
CA MET A 34 0.48 -8.51 -8.96
C MET A 34 1.45 -7.40 -9.32
N LEU A 35 2.75 -7.72 -9.34
CA LEU A 35 3.78 -6.81 -9.80
C LEU A 35 3.94 -6.96 -11.32
N VAL A 36 3.61 -5.90 -12.06
CA VAL A 36 3.77 -5.87 -13.52
C VAL A 36 5.09 -5.16 -13.87
N VAL A 37 5.93 -5.85 -14.63
CA VAL A 37 7.25 -5.37 -15.06
C VAL A 37 7.39 -5.42 -16.57
N LEU A 38 8.36 -4.68 -17.11
CA LEU A 38 8.70 -4.67 -18.51
C LEU A 38 10.04 -5.39 -18.77
N THR A 39 10.26 -5.79 -20.00
CA THR A 39 11.54 -6.34 -20.46
C THR A 39 12.59 -5.26 -20.60
N GLY A 40 13.87 -5.61 -20.49
CA GLY A 40 14.98 -4.70 -20.76
C GLY A 40 15.35 -3.77 -19.61
N ALA A 41 14.74 -3.93 -18.45
CA ALA A 41 15.06 -3.19 -17.24
C ALA A 41 16.35 -3.71 -16.53
N GLY A 42 17.39 -4.06 -17.29
CA GLY A 42 18.64 -4.59 -16.72
C GLY A 42 19.26 -3.70 -15.65
N ASP A 43 19.23 -2.38 -15.82
CA ASP A 43 19.59 -1.40 -14.80
C ASP A 43 18.44 -1.09 -13.84
N ASP A 44 17.18 -1.16 -14.32
CA ASP A 44 15.98 -0.97 -13.50
C ASP A 44 15.66 -2.20 -12.62
N LEU A 45 16.16 -3.41 -12.95
CA LEU A 45 16.09 -4.57 -12.06
C LEU A 45 16.80 -4.31 -10.72
N GLN A 46 17.89 -3.52 -10.73
CA GLN A 46 18.52 -3.04 -9.50
C GLN A 46 17.67 -1.98 -8.80
N GLY A 47 16.81 -1.26 -9.52
CA GLY A 47 15.89 -0.25 -9.01
C GLY A 47 14.57 -0.83 -8.48
N ILE A 48 14.14 -2.01 -8.92
CA ILE A 48 13.01 -2.71 -8.33
C ILE A 48 13.45 -3.20 -6.95
N LYS A 49 13.12 -2.38 -5.95
CA LYS A 49 13.48 -2.64 -4.57
C LYS A 49 13.06 -4.07 -4.21
N LYS A 50 14.00 -4.88 -3.73
CA LYS A 50 13.75 -6.25 -3.24
C LYS A 50 12.46 -6.33 -2.40
N GLY A 51 12.15 -5.28 -1.66
CA GLY A 51 10.96 -5.18 -0.83
C GLY A 51 9.62 -5.30 -1.57
N ILE A 52 9.51 -4.84 -2.83
CA ILE A 52 8.24 -4.99 -3.57
C ILE A 52 8.03 -6.43 -4.04
N MET A 53 9.11 -7.13 -4.38
CA MET A 53 9.03 -8.55 -4.75
C MET A 53 8.63 -9.43 -3.56
N GLU A 54 9.04 -9.04 -2.34
CA GLU A 54 8.72 -9.75 -1.09
C GLU A 54 7.22 -9.69 -0.75
N VAL A 55 6.48 -8.72 -1.29
CA VAL A 55 5.05 -8.56 -1.05
C VAL A 55 4.18 -9.01 -2.24
N ALA A 56 4.78 -9.42 -3.36
CA ALA A 56 4.06 -9.84 -4.54
C ALA A 56 3.55 -11.29 -4.45
N ASP A 57 2.30 -11.49 -4.85
CA ASP A 57 1.70 -12.83 -5.01
C ASP A 57 1.96 -13.40 -6.42
N ALA A 58 2.22 -12.54 -7.41
CA ALA A 58 2.70 -12.90 -8.74
C ALA A 58 3.56 -11.77 -9.32
N ILE A 59 4.52 -12.11 -10.18
CA ILE A 59 5.26 -11.17 -11.01
C ILE A 59 4.90 -11.44 -12.47
N VAL A 60 4.62 -10.39 -13.23
CA VAL A 60 4.18 -10.50 -14.62
C VAL A 60 5.05 -9.64 -15.52
N VAL A 61 5.75 -10.28 -16.45
CA VAL A 61 6.50 -9.59 -17.50
C VAL A 61 5.54 -9.29 -18.64
N ASN A 62 5.18 -8.02 -18.79
CA ASN A 62 4.28 -7.57 -19.86
C ASN A 62 5.05 -7.21 -21.15
N LYS A 63 4.31 -6.99 -22.23
CA LYS A 63 4.81 -6.76 -23.60
C LYS A 63 5.63 -7.93 -24.12
N ALA A 64 5.21 -9.18 -23.79
CA ALA A 64 5.84 -10.42 -24.23
C ALA A 64 5.33 -10.83 -25.63
N ASP A 65 5.51 -9.93 -26.62
CA ASP A 65 5.09 -10.16 -28.00
C ASP A 65 6.15 -9.68 -29.00
N GLY A 66 5.99 -10.06 -30.28
CA GLY A 66 6.86 -9.68 -31.38
C GLY A 66 8.34 -9.87 -31.07
N ASP A 67 9.18 -8.91 -31.45
CA ASP A 67 10.63 -8.95 -31.25
C ASP A 67 11.04 -8.87 -29.75
N ASN A 68 10.10 -8.54 -28.88
CA ASN A 68 10.36 -8.46 -27.44
C ASN A 68 10.19 -9.80 -26.71
N LEU A 69 9.52 -10.78 -27.33
CA LEU A 69 9.26 -12.08 -26.70
C LEU A 69 10.52 -12.79 -26.19
N PRO A 70 11.64 -12.88 -26.93
CA PRO A 70 12.87 -13.51 -26.42
C PRO A 70 13.38 -12.85 -25.12
N LYS A 71 13.34 -11.51 -25.06
CA LYS A 71 13.73 -10.74 -23.87
C LYS A 71 12.79 -11.02 -22.71
N ALA A 72 11.48 -11.11 -22.96
CA ALA A 72 10.47 -11.41 -21.94
C ALA A 72 10.69 -12.80 -21.33
N ILE A 73 11.07 -13.80 -22.12
CA ILE A 73 11.40 -15.13 -21.64
C ILE A 73 12.61 -15.10 -20.69
N VAL A 74 13.67 -14.39 -21.06
CA VAL A 74 14.87 -14.25 -20.24
C VAL A 74 14.52 -13.54 -18.93
N THR A 75 13.84 -12.41 -18.99
CA THR A 75 13.42 -11.62 -17.83
C THR A 75 12.51 -12.42 -16.89
N GLN A 76 11.56 -13.20 -17.42
CA GLN A 76 10.74 -14.12 -16.61
C GLN A 76 11.61 -15.12 -15.85
N GLY A 77 12.60 -15.73 -16.52
CA GLY A 77 13.52 -16.69 -15.90
C GLY A 77 14.41 -16.05 -14.82
N GLU A 78 14.77 -14.80 -14.98
CA GLU A 78 15.53 -14.04 -13.96
C GLU A 78 14.68 -13.80 -12.72
N TYR A 79 13.44 -13.32 -12.87
CA TYR A 79 12.52 -13.16 -11.75
C TYR A 79 12.21 -14.49 -11.05
N GLU A 80 11.97 -15.56 -11.79
CA GLU A 80 11.71 -16.87 -11.19
C GLU A 80 12.87 -17.34 -10.30
N ARG A 81 14.13 -17.15 -10.75
CA ARG A 81 15.32 -17.44 -9.94
C ARG A 81 15.42 -16.53 -8.70
N MET A 82 15.13 -15.24 -8.82
CA MET A 82 15.16 -14.32 -7.69
C MET A 82 14.11 -14.66 -6.62
N ILE A 83 12.92 -15.05 -7.05
CA ILE A 83 11.82 -15.44 -6.15
C ILE A 83 12.18 -16.66 -5.30
N GLU A 84 13.01 -17.60 -5.80
CA GLU A 84 13.44 -18.77 -5.02
C GLU A 84 14.14 -18.43 -3.71
N PHE A 85 14.75 -17.24 -3.63
CA PHE A 85 15.44 -16.76 -2.43
C PHE A 85 14.57 -15.83 -1.55
N ILE A 86 13.32 -15.62 -1.95
CA ILE A 86 12.39 -14.71 -1.26
C ILE A 86 11.34 -15.53 -0.50
N ARG A 87 11.06 -15.14 0.72
CA ARG A 87 9.99 -15.74 1.50
C ARG A 87 8.63 -15.41 0.85
N PRO A 88 7.74 -16.41 0.66
CA PRO A 88 6.42 -16.14 0.10
C PRO A 88 5.64 -15.09 0.87
N ALA A 89 5.03 -14.15 0.13
CA ALA A 89 4.20 -13.07 0.66
C ALA A 89 2.93 -13.57 1.35
N THR A 90 2.43 -14.73 0.92
CA THR A 90 1.18 -15.34 1.39
C THR A 90 1.44 -16.77 1.84
N GLU A 91 1.00 -17.09 3.05
CA GLU A 91 1.10 -18.44 3.60
C GLU A 91 0.35 -19.45 2.72
N GLY A 92 1.02 -20.55 2.37
CA GLY A 92 0.46 -21.61 1.52
C GLY A 92 0.40 -21.26 0.02
N TRP A 93 0.95 -20.11 -0.39
CA TRP A 93 1.04 -19.71 -1.79
C TRP A 93 2.50 -19.50 -2.20
N LYS A 94 2.90 -20.07 -3.33
CA LYS A 94 4.22 -19.81 -3.92
C LYS A 94 4.08 -18.78 -5.04
N THR A 95 4.80 -17.68 -4.92
CA THR A 95 4.90 -16.65 -5.95
C THR A 95 5.67 -17.22 -7.16
N HIS A 96 5.20 -16.89 -8.36
CA HIS A 96 5.84 -17.25 -9.62
C HIS A 96 5.91 -16.06 -10.56
N ALA A 97 6.82 -16.13 -11.53
CA ALA A 97 6.91 -15.15 -12.61
C ALA A 97 6.19 -15.66 -13.86
N TYR A 98 5.33 -14.83 -14.41
CA TYR A 98 4.54 -15.09 -15.61
C TYR A 98 4.91 -14.08 -16.69
N ARG A 99 4.47 -14.30 -17.92
CA ARG A 99 4.55 -13.32 -18.98
C ARG A 99 3.21 -13.16 -19.67
N CYS A 100 2.96 -11.96 -20.19
CA CYS A 100 1.76 -11.70 -20.97
C CYS A 100 2.02 -10.60 -22.01
N SER A 101 1.12 -10.52 -22.97
CA SER A 101 1.00 -9.37 -23.86
C SER A 101 -0.38 -8.76 -23.72
N ALA A 102 -0.44 -7.55 -23.20
CA ALA A 102 -1.69 -6.76 -23.20
C ALA A 102 -2.15 -6.39 -24.62
N LEU A 103 -1.23 -6.40 -25.61
CA LEU A 103 -1.54 -6.10 -27.01
C LEU A 103 -2.23 -7.26 -27.71
N THR A 104 -1.71 -8.48 -27.56
CA THR A 104 -2.22 -9.67 -28.24
C THR A 104 -3.21 -10.49 -27.40
N GLY A 105 -3.25 -10.25 -26.11
CA GLY A 105 -4.04 -11.05 -25.14
C GLY A 105 -3.37 -12.34 -24.72
N GLU A 106 -2.18 -12.68 -25.25
CA GLU A 106 -1.46 -13.88 -24.86
C GLU A 106 -1.08 -13.86 -23.39
N GLY A 107 -1.28 -14.99 -22.69
CA GLY A 107 -0.99 -15.14 -21.25
C GLY A 107 -2.06 -14.55 -20.32
N LEU A 108 -3.03 -13.74 -20.78
CA LEU A 108 -4.02 -13.11 -19.91
C LEU A 108 -4.97 -14.14 -19.28
N LEU A 109 -5.41 -15.17 -20.01
CA LEU A 109 -6.25 -16.23 -19.47
C LEU A 109 -5.51 -17.08 -18.42
N GLU A 110 -4.21 -17.29 -18.62
CA GLU A 110 -3.36 -17.96 -17.64
C GLU A 110 -3.27 -17.15 -16.34
N LEU A 111 -3.04 -15.84 -16.44
CA LEU A 111 -3.02 -14.95 -15.28
C LEU A 111 -4.34 -14.95 -14.53
N TRP A 112 -5.46 -14.95 -15.26
CA TRP A 112 -6.77 -15.08 -14.66
C TRP A 112 -6.93 -16.40 -13.89
N ALA A 113 -6.49 -17.50 -14.48
CA ALA A 113 -6.50 -18.81 -13.83
C ALA A 113 -5.62 -18.85 -12.58
N VAL A 114 -4.47 -18.16 -12.59
CA VAL A 114 -3.59 -17.98 -11.42
C VAL A 114 -4.30 -17.25 -10.29
N MET A 115 -4.97 -16.14 -10.58
CA MET A 115 -5.74 -15.38 -9.59
C MET A 115 -6.86 -16.23 -8.98
N ARG A 116 -7.60 -16.97 -9.80
CA ARG A 116 -8.67 -17.88 -9.33
C ARG A 116 -8.11 -19.02 -8.47
N LYS A 117 -6.95 -19.58 -8.84
CA LYS A 117 -6.26 -20.61 -8.05
C LYS A 117 -5.80 -20.04 -6.70
N PHE A 118 -5.22 -18.82 -6.71
CA PHE A 118 -4.84 -18.13 -5.48
C PHE A 118 -6.04 -17.96 -4.54
N GLU A 119 -7.14 -17.43 -5.05
CA GLU A 119 -8.38 -17.26 -4.28
C GLU A 119 -8.84 -18.57 -3.64
N LYS A 120 -8.89 -19.66 -4.42
CA LYS A 120 -9.29 -20.96 -3.94
C LYS A 120 -8.37 -21.48 -2.83
N VAL A 121 -7.05 -21.54 -3.08
CA VAL A 121 -6.05 -22.05 -2.12
C VAL A 121 -6.05 -21.23 -0.83
N THR A 122 -6.13 -19.90 -0.94
CA THR A 122 -6.08 -19.03 0.24
C THR A 122 -7.39 -19.03 1.03
N LYS A 123 -8.54 -19.26 0.38
CA LYS A 123 -9.82 -19.48 1.06
C LYS A 123 -9.83 -20.81 1.81
N GLU A 124 -9.37 -21.89 1.18
CA GLU A 124 -9.29 -23.22 1.78
C GLU A 124 -8.34 -23.27 2.99
N SER A 125 -7.19 -22.59 2.92
CA SER A 125 -6.22 -22.49 4.03
C SER A 125 -6.60 -21.47 5.11
N GLY A 126 -7.64 -20.66 4.89
CA GLY A 126 -8.02 -19.55 5.76
C GLY A 126 -7.10 -18.31 5.67
N ALA A 127 -6.05 -18.34 4.84
CA ALA A 127 -5.14 -17.20 4.66
C ALA A 127 -5.86 -15.95 4.12
N PHE A 128 -6.84 -16.14 3.23
CA PHE A 128 -7.66 -15.07 2.70
C PHE A 128 -8.42 -14.31 3.81
N ALA A 129 -9.11 -15.04 4.69
CA ALA A 129 -9.86 -14.46 5.79
C ALA A 129 -8.95 -13.75 6.81
N ARG A 130 -7.79 -14.36 7.13
CA ARG A 130 -6.79 -13.73 8.02
C ARG A 130 -6.27 -12.43 7.43
N ARG A 131 -5.98 -12.39 6.12
CA ARG A 131 -5.55 -11.18 5.42
C ARG A 131 -6.60 -10.07 5.51
N ARG A 132 -7.85 -10.35 5.14
CA ARG A 132 -8.96 -9.38 5.21
C ARG A 132 -9.15 -8.83 6.64
N LYS A 133 -9.04 -9.68 7.66
CA LYS A 133 -9.09 -9.24 9.05
C LYS A 133 -7.94 -8.29 9.41
N SER A 134 -6.70 -8.62 9.01
CA SER A 134 -5.55 -7.75 9.23
C SER A 134 -5.68 -6.41 8.50
N GLN A 135 -6.16 -6.42 7.25
CA GLN A 135 -6.43 -5.21 6.47
C GLN A 135 -7.48 -4.32 7.16
N THR A 136 -8.55 -4.90 7.67
CA THR A 136 -9.58 -4.16 8.42
C THR A 136 -8.99 -3.47 9.66
N VAL A 137 -8.15 -4.18 10.43
CA VAL A 137 -7.48 -3.59 11.61
C VAL A 137 -6.55 -2.44 11.20
N SER A 138 -5.72 -2.65 10.17
CA SER A 138 -4.83 -1.61 9.67
C SER A 138 -5.60 -0.38 9.17
N TRP A 139 -6.71 -0.60 8.47
CA TRP A 139 -7.56 0.48 7.99
C TRP A 139 -8.21 1.27 9.13
N VAL A 140 -8.76 0.57 10.14
CA VAL A 140 -9.31 1.25 11.33
C VAL A 140 -8.24 2.10 12.02
N ASN A 141 -7.01 1.60 12.18
CA ASN A 141 -5.92 2.37 12.75
C ASN A 141 -5.59 3.61 11.91
N SER A 142 -5.48 3.45 10.58
CA SER A 142 -5.22 4.60 9.69
C SER A 142 -6.32 5.66 9.76
N MET A 143 -7.59 5.25 9.86
CA MET A 143 -8.71 6.19 10.04
C MET A 143 -8.65 6.91 11.39
N ILE A 144 -8.23 6.23 12.45
CA ILE A 144 -8.02 6.83 13.76
C ILE A 144 -6.90 7.86 13.70
N ASP A 145 -5.75 7.49 13.10
CA ASP A 145 -4.60 8.39 12.94
C ASP A 145 -4.97 9.64 12.13
N GLU A 146 -5.67 9.46 11.01
CA GLU A 146 -6.16 10.58 10.19
C GLU A 146 -7.13 11.48 10.97
N HIS A 147 -8.06 10.86 11.70
CA HIS A 147 -9.01 11.61 12.52
C HIS A 147 -8.30 12.41 13.62
N LEU A 148 -7.35 11.80 14.33
CA LEU A 148 -6.57 12.47 15.37
C LEU A 148 -5.70 13.58 14.78
N HIS A 149 -5.08 13.34 13.62
CA HIS A 149 -4.32 14.36 12.91
C HIS A 149 -5.20 15.56 12.55
N ASN A 150 -6.33 15.31 11.90
CA ASN A 150 -7.26 16.37 11.53
C ASN A 150 -7.83 17.10 12.75
N LEU A 151 -8.17 16.36 13.80
CA LEU A 151 -8.67 16.92 15.05
C LEU A 151 -7.69 17.92 15.70
N PHE A 152 -6.39 17.65 15.58
CA PHE A 152 -5.34 18.50 16.13
C PHE A 152 -5.00 19.66 15.18
N PHE A 153 -4.68 19.36 13.92
CA PHE A 153 -4.18 20.37 12.99
C PHE A 153 -5.27 21.29 12.41
N GLU A 154 -6.53 20.85 12.41
CA GLU A 154 -7.67 21.67 12.01
C GLU A 154 -8.22 22.55 13.15
N ASP A 155 -7.78 22.34 14.40
CA ASP A 155 -8.14 23.13 15.55
C ASP A 155 -7.73 24.60 15.36
N PRO A 156 -8.63 25.59 15.53
CA PRO A 156 -8.34 27.01 15.30
C PRO A 156 -7.20 27.57 16.17
N MET A 157 -7.11 27.10 17.43
CA MET A 157 -6.05 27.49 18.35
C MET A 157 -4.69 27.00 17.87
N ILE A 158 -4.63 25.74 17.43
CA ILE A 158 -3.41 25.12 16.89
C ILE A 158 -3.02 25.78 15.57
N LYS A 159 -3.95 25.97 14.63
CA LYS A 159 -3.68 26.67 13.37
C LYS A 159 -3.09 28.07 13.58
N GLY A 160 -3.60 28.80 14.58
CA GLY A 160 -3.10 30.13 14.89
C GLY A 160 -1.71 30.15 15.53
N ARG A 161 -1.35 29.13 16.31
CA ARG A 161 -0.07 29.08 17.05
C ARG A 161 1.04 28.35 16.30
N LEU A 162 0.70 27.38 15.49
CA LEU A 162 1.64 26.47 14.83
C LEU A 162 2.77 27.22 14.09
N PRO A 163 2.52 28.26 13.27
CA PRO A 163 3.58 28.96 12.55
C PRO A 163 4.62 29.58 13.49
N ALA A 164 4.19 30.27 14.54
CA ALA A 164 5.09 30.92 15.48
C ALA A 164 5.91 29.92 16.31
N VAL A 165 5.29 28.83 16.75
CA VAL A 165 5.99 27.77 17.50
C VAL A 165 7.01 27.05 16.62
N MET A 166 6.67 26.79 15.35
CA MET A 166 7.59 26.19 14.38
C MET A 166 8.77 27.10 14.09
N GLU A 167 8.54 28.41 13.90
CA GLU A 167 9.60 29.39 13.70
C GLU A 167 10.55 29.48 14.92
N ALA A 168 10.01 29.50 16.13
CA ALA A 168 10.81 29.50 17.36
C ALA A 168 11.67 28.22 17.47
N ALA A 169 11.14 27.06 17.08
CA ALA A 169 11.89 25.81 17.08
C ALA A 169 13.01 25.80 16.01
N VAL A 170 12.72 26.28 14.79
CA VAL A 170 13.72 26.37 13.70
C VAL A 170 14.86 27.33 14.08
N ASN A 171 14.53 28.46 14.75
CA ASN A 171 15.52 29.43 15.20
C ASN A 171 16.25 29.03 16.51
N GLY A 172 15.98 27.84 17.06
CA GLY A 172 16.62 27.33 18.27
C GLY A 172 16.20 28.03 19.57
N VAL A 173 15.12 28.83 19.54
CA VAL A 173 14.58 29.54 20.73
C VAL A 173 13.94 28.53 21.69
N VAL A 174 13.30 27.52 21.16
CA VAL A 174 12.74 26.38 21.93
C VAL A 174 13.21 25.06 21.31
N SER A 175 13.34 24.02 22.14
CA SER A 175 13.63 22.68 21.60
C SER A 175 12.41 22.10 20.88
N PRO A 176 12.57 21.17 19.91
CA PRO A 176 11.46 20.47 19.27
C PRO A 176 10.48 19.86 20.28
N SER A 177 11.00 19.25 21.36
CA SER A 177 10.17 18.65 22.41
C SER A 177 9.34 19.70 23.19
N GLN A 178 9.90 20.89 23.45
CA GLN A 178 9.18 21.99 24.08
C GLN A 178 8.09 22.53 23.15
N ALA A 179 8.38 22.70 21.86
CA ALA A 179 7.41 23.12 20.85
C ALA A 179 6.20 22.18 20.79
N VAL A 180 6.44 20.87 20.74
CA VAL A 180 5.36 19.86 20.75
C VAL A 180 4.55 19.94 22.05
N THR A 181 5.23 20.03 23.20
CA THR A 181 4.56 20.12 24.50
C THR A 181 3.68 21.36 24.62
N GLU A 182 4.14 22.49 24.09
CA GLU A 182 3.38 23.75 24.06
C GLU A 182 2.09 23.60 23.24
N LEU A 183 2.20 23.03 22.03
CA LEU A 183 1.03 22.83 21.16
C LEU A 183 0.02 21.86 21.78
N ILE A 184 0.48 20.75 22.38
CA ILE A 184 -0.41 19.80 23.05
C ILE A 184 -1.13 20.46 24.22
N ARG A 185 -0.44 21.23 25.05
CA ARG A 185 -1.07 21.96 26.17
C ARG A 185 -2.11 22.97 25.68
N ALA A 186 -1.83 23.69 24.60
CA ALA A 186 -2.78 24.61 24.00
C ALA A 186 -4.07 23.92 23.55
N PHE A 187 -3.93 22.76 22.92
CA PHE A 187 -5.03 21.90 22.47
C PHE A 187 -5.89 21.38 23.63
N ASP A 188 -5.26 20.91 24.71
CA ASP A 188 -5.95 20.39 25.90
C ASP A 188 -6.74 21.47 26.63
N ILE A 189 -6.19 22.69 26.74
CA ILE A 189 -6.85 23.84 27.39
C ILE A 189 -8.11 24.22 26.61
N ASP A 190 -8.04 24.30 25.29
CA ASP A 190 -9.20 24.70 24.47
C ASP A 190 -10.33 23.64 24.58
N ARG A 191 -10.01 22.38 24.59
CA ARG A 191 -10.98 21.29 24.77
C ARG A 191 -11.60 21.27 26.17
N ALA A 192 -10.83 21.55 27.20
CA ALA A 192 -11.35 21.66 28.56
C ALA A 192 -12.35 22.84 28.68
N ALA A 193 -12.04 23.98 28.07
CA ALA A 193 -12.94 25.13 28.01
C ALA A 193 -14.22 24.84 27.23
N ALA A 194 -14.12 24.18 26.09
CA ALA A 194 -15.27 23.79 25.28
C ALA A 194 -16.19 22.78 26.00
N LYS A 195 -15.65 21.84 26.77
CA LYS A 195 -16.43 20.89 27.57
C LYS A 195 -17.20 21.61 28.70
N HIS A 196 -16.58 22.58 29.38
CA HIS A 196 -17.25 23.36 30.41
C HIS A 196 -18.41 24.19 29.83
N TYR A 197 -18.23 24.80 28.67
CA TYR A 197 -19.28 25.58 28.01
C TYR A 197 -20.52 24.76 27.64
N ASN A 198 -20.31 23.49 27.20
CA ASN A 198 -21.42 22.61 26.83
C ASN A 198 -22.17 21.98 28.01
N GLN A 199 -21.61 22.01 29.23
CA GLN A 199 -22.31 21.53 30.45
C GLN A 199 -23.33 22.50 31.00
N TYR A 200 -23.33 23.76 30.54
CA TYR A 200 -24.24 24.81 31.01
C TYR A 200 -25.29 25.22 29.96
N LYS A 201 -25.43 24.45 28.88
CA LYS A 201 -26.55 24.55 27.94
C LYS A 201 -27.51 23.36 28.10
#